data_bbede51f1ab84026337f5033a094c88b
#
_entry.id   bbede51f1ab84026337f5033a094c88b
#
_cell.length_a   1.000
_cell.length_b   1.000
_cell.length_c   1.000
_cell.angle_alpha   90.00
_cell.angle_beta   90.00
_cell.angle_gamma   90.00
#
_symmetry.space_group_name_H-M   'P 1'
#
loop_
_entity.id
_entity.type
_entity.pdbx_description
1 polymer ?
#
loop_
_entity_poly.entity_id
_entity_poly.type
_entity_poly.pdbx_seq_one_letter_code
_entity_poly.pdbx_strand_id
1 'polypeptide(L)'
;MTLTLAAAAPIVSSATLGPATLQRWLSDGQEIALLDVREHGQYGEGRPFFSVNMPYSRLEVEIGERVPRLATRIVLVDDGDAEGPSGVAWRAAQRLLALGYTQVHVLDGGAKAWAETGHALFKGVNVPSKTFGELIEHAHHTPSIGADELHRRLQSGEPLLLLDGRTLAEHRKMTIPGALPIPNGELAARIHLSLIHI
;
A
#
# COMPACT_ATOMS: atom_id res chain seq x y z
N MET A 1 20.11 -18.50 49.36
CA MET A 1 19.40 -17.53 48.49
C MET A 1 19.40 -18.12 47.09
N THR A 2 18.33 -18.84 46.75
CA THR A 2 18.23 -19.63 45.51
C THR A 2 17.62 -18.75 44.45
N LEU A 3 18.39 -18.38 43.40
CA LEU A 3 17.90 -17.67 42.25
C LEU A 3 16.99 -18.66 41.46
N THR A 4 15.69 -18.41 41.48
CA THR A 4 14.74 -19.07 40.60
C THR A 4 14.96 -18.51 39.19
N LEU A 5 15.47 -19.37 38.28
CA LEU A 5 15.54 -19.07 36.84
C LEU A 5 14.11 -18.88 36.34
N ALA A 6 13.78 -17.69 35.88
CA ALA A 6 12.50 -17.41 35.22
C ALA A 6 12.37 -18.37 34.02
N ALA A 7 11.26 -19.11 33.98
CA ALA A 7 10.93 -19.99 32.88
C ALA A 7 10.91 -19.15 31.56
N ALA A 8 11.65 -19.59 30.57
CA ALA A 8 11.61 -19.03 29.24
C ALA A 8 10.17 -19.05 28.74
N ALA A 9 9.66 -17.89 28.34
CA ALA A 9 8.35 -17.80 27.71
C ALA A 9 8.29 -18.74 26.49
N PRO A 10 7.16 -19.39 26.21
CA PRO A 10 7.04 -20.28 25.07
C PRO A 10 7.41 -19.50 23.80
N ILE A 11 8.31 -20.08 23.01
CA ILE A 11 8.64 -19.57 21.68
C ILE A 11 7.38 -19.76 20.82
N VAL A 12 6.53 -18.75 20.76
CA VAL A 12 5.41 -18.73 19.84
C VAL A 12 6.00 -18.63 18.45
N SER A 13 5.93 -19.68 17.68
CA SER A 13 6.45 -19.74 16.32
C SER A 13 5.61 -18.87 15.41
N SER A 14 6.20 -17.85 14.82
CA SER A 14 5.57 -17.20 13.67
C SER A 14 5.41 -18.21 12.54
N ALA A 15 4.20 -18.36 12.02
CA ALA A 15 3.92 -19.26 10.91
C ALA A 15 4.12 -18.50 9.59
N THR A 16 4.75 -19.15 8.61
CA THR A 16 4.75 -18.64 7.22
C THR A 16 3.47 -19.06 6.52
N LEU A 17 3.01 -18.25 5.59
CA LEU A 17 1.92 -18.57 4.67
C LEU A 17 2.27 -18.16 3.24
N GLY A 18 1.87 -18.97 2.27
CA GLY A 18 2.10 -18.65 0.85
C GLY A 18 1.05 -17.68 0.29
N PRO A 19 1.34 -17.08 -0.88
CA PRO A 19 0.45 -16.12 -1.56
C PRO A 19 -0.98 -16.62 -1.76
N ALA A 20 -1.18 -17.88 -2.13
CA ALA A 20 -2.52 -18.46 -2.32
C ALA A 20 -3.35 -18.48 -1.03
N THR A 21 -2.71 -18.66 0.14
CA THR A 21 -3.40 -18.60 1.43
C THR A 21 -3.74 -17.15 1.78
N LEU A 22 -2.83 -16.22 1.55
CA LEU A 22 -3.10 -14.80 1.73
C LEU A 22 -4.28 -14.34 0.86
N GLN A 23 -4.30 -14.72 -0.42
CA GLN A 23 -5.40 -14.38 -1.33
C GLN A 23 -6.77 -14.85 -0.80
N ARG A 24 -6.84 -16.06 -0.28
CA ARG A 24 -8.07 -16.57 0.35
C ARG A 24 -8.46 -15.77 1.60
N TRP A 25 -7.48 -15.42 2.44
CA TRP A 25 -7.71 -14.64 3.64
C TRP A 25 -8.19 -13.22 3.39
N LEU A 26 -7.74 -12.60 2.31
CA LEU A 26 -8.22 -11.27 1.88
C LEU A 26 -9.68 -11.29 1.42
N SER A 27 -10.24 -12.47 1.14
CA SER A 27 -11.61 -12.63 0.62
C SER A 27 -12.54 -13.38 1.57
N ASP A 28 -12.07 -13.82 2.76
CA ASP A 28 -12.86 -14.67 3.66
C ASP A 28 -13.79 -13.90 4.60
N GLY A 29 -13.80 -12.56 4.50
CA GLY A 29 -14.63 -11.69 5.34
C GLY A 29 -14.19 -11.59 6.80
N GLN A 30 -13.07 -12.21 7.17
CA GLN A 30 -12.51 -12.13 8.51
C GLN A 30 -11.57 -10.93 8.61
N GLU A 31 -11.40 -10.43 9.84
CA GLU A 31 -10.45 -9.36 10.08
C GLU A 31 -9.01 -9.79 9.76
N ILE A 32 -8.30 -8.96 9.03
CA ILE A 32 -6.89 -9.13 8.71
C ILE A 32 -6.18 -7.78 8.67
N ALA A 33 -4.97 -7.72 9.21
CA ALA A 33 -4.04 -6.62 9.03
C ALA A 33 -2.87 -7.10 8.14
N LEU A 34 -2.85 -6.66 6.89
CA LEU A 34 -1.74 -6.92 5.97
C LEU A 34 -0.76 -5.73 6.07
N LEU A 35 0.38 -5.96 6.71
CA LEU A 35 1.35 -4.92 7.03
C LEU A 35 2.64 -5.11 6.22
N ASP A 36 2.98 -4.12 5.43
CA ASP A 36 4.25 -4.06 4.72
C ASP A 36 5.28 -3.38 5.63
N VAL A 37 6.28 -4.15 6.07
CA VAL A 37 7.26 -3.71 7.06
C VAL A 37 8.53 -3.10 6.45
N ARG A 38 8.54 -2.94 5.13
CA ARG A 38 9.61 -2.22 4.41
C ARG A 38 9.51 -0.71 4.66
N GLU A 39 10.62 -0.02 4.43
CA GLU A 39 10.63 1.45 4.48
C GLU A 39 9.81 2.05 3.33
N HIS A 40 9.37 3.31 3.49
CA HIS A 40 8.47 3.99 2.55
C HIS A 40 8.92 3.94 1.08
N GLY A 41 10.22 4.05 0.82
CA GLY A 41 10.76 3.98 -0.54
C GLY A 41 10.46 2.64 -1.19
N GLN A 42 10.83 1.54 -0.54
CA GLN A 42 10.62 0.18 -1.02
C GLN A 42 9.12 -0.15 -1.16
N TYR A 43 8.31 0.24 -0.16
CA TYR A 43 6.85 0.09 -0.23
C TYR A 43 6.26 0.80 -1.46
N GLY A 44 6.77 2.00 -1.78
CA GLY A 44 6.33 2.79 -2.92
C GLY A 44 6.70 2.22 -4.28
N GLU A 45 7.72 1.35 -4.36
CA GLU A 45 8.13 0.70 -5.60
C GLU A 45 7.17 -0.41 -6.05
N GLY A 46 6.48 -1.05 -5.10
CA GLY A 46 5.49 -2.09 -5.42
C GLY A 46 5.01 -2.82 -4.17
N ARG A 47 3.70 -2.93 -4.00
CA ARG A 47 3.05 -3.57 -2.84
C ARG A 47 1.77 -4.30 -3.20
N PRO A 48 1.35 -5.30 -2.41
CA PRO A 48 0.01 -5.87 -2.50
C PRO A 48 -1.08 -4.81 -2.25
N PHE A 49 -2.22 -4.89 -2.92
CA PHE A 49 -3.29 -3.88 -2.89
C PHE A 49 -3.73 -3.44 -1.49
N PHE A 50 -4.02 -4.40 -0.62
CA PHE A 50 -4.55 -4.13 0.72
C PHE A 50 -3.47 -3.90 1.77
N SER A 51 -2.19 -3.89 1.41
CA SER A 51 -1.13 -3.69 2.38
C SER A 51 -1.06 -2.25 2.87
N VAL A 52 -0.86 -2.11 4.17
CA VAL A 52 -0.61 -0.83 4.84
C VAL A 52 0.87 -0.76 5.20
N ASN A 53 1.52 0.35 4.86
CA ASN A 53 2.91 0.53 5.25
C ASN A 53 3.05 0.71 6.77
N MET A 54 3.81 -0.18 7.37
CA MET A 54 4.17 -0.18 8.78
C MET A 54 5.67 -0.46 8.90
N PRO A 55 6.53 0.51 8.55
CA PRO A 55 7.97 0.31 8.54
C PRO A 55 8.47 -0.29 9.85
N TYR A 56 9.39 -1.27 9.75
CA TYR A 56 9.95 -1.91 10.94
C TYR A 56 10.56 -0.89 11.91
N SER A 57 11.14 0.18 11.39
CA SER A 57 11.69 1.28 12.17
C SER A 57 10.64 2.01 13.05
N ARG A 58 9.36 1.92 12.72
CA ARG A 58 8.25 2.57 13.44
C ARG A 58 7.26 1.61 14.07
N LEU A 59 7.43 0.30 13.83
CA LEU A 59 6.48 -0.73 14.21
C LEU A 59 6.05 -0.64 15.68
N GLU A 60 6.98 -0.55 16.60
CA GLU A 60 6.70 -0.54 18.04
C GLU A 60 5.91 0.69 18.50
N VAL A 61 6.11 1.81 17.83
CA VAL A 61 5.46 3.08 18.19
C VAL A 61 4.03 3.14 17.66
N GLU A 62 3.79 2.56 16.47
CA GLU A 62 2.52 2.74 15.76
C GLU A 62 1.57 1.55 15.88
N ILE A 63 2.07 0.34 16.13
CA ILE A 63 1.25 -0.88 16.03
C ILE A 63 0.07 -0.89 17.01
N GLY A 64 0.25 -0.41 18.23
CA GLY A 64 -0.80 -0.40 19.25
C GLY A 64 -1.98 0.49 18.89
N GLU A 65 -1.74 1.58 18.16
CA GLU A 65 -2.79 2.47 17.67
C GLU A 65 -3.49 1.89 16.44
N ARG A 66 -2.71 1.36 15.49
CA ARG A 66 -3.23 0.90 14.19
C ARG A 66 -3.86 -0.49 14.24
N VAL A 67 -3.38 -1.35 15.12
CA VAL A 67 -3.88 -2.72 15.33
C VAL A 67 -4.09 -2.96 16.83
N PRO A 68 -5.12 -2.35 17.44
CA PRO A 68 -5.28 -2.35 18.91
C PRO A 68 -5.65 -3.73 19.50
N ARG A 69 -6.17 -4.65 18.69
CA ARG A 69 -6.55 -5.99 19.16
C ARG A 69 -5.41 -6.98 19.00
N LEU A 70 -4.91 -7.54 20.10
CA LEU A 70 -3.80 -8.49 20.11
C LEU A 70 -4.12 -9.82 19.38
N ALA A 71 -5.40 -10.14 19.19
CA ALA A 71 -5.85 -11.34 18.48
C ALA A 71 -6.10 -11.09 16.98
N THR A 72 -5.87 -9.90 16.47
CA THR A 72 -6.00 -9.60 15.03
C THR A 72 -5.05 -10.50 14.24
N ARG A 73 -5.55 -11.07 13.16
CA ARG A 73 -4.76 -11.86 12.21
C ARG A 73 -3.85 -10.91 11.39
N ILE A 74 -2.55 -10.96 11.70
CA ILE A 74 -1.54 -10.11 11.06
C ILE A 74 -0.75 -10.91 10.04
N VAL A 75 -0.56 -10.36 8.85
CA VAL A 75 0.36 -10.87 7.84
C VAL A 75 1.40 -9.79 7.52
N LEU A 76 2.66 -10.14 7.64
CA LEU A 76 3.79 -9.25 7.40
C LEU A 76 4.39 -9.51 6.02
N VAL A 77 4.67 -8.44 5.31
CA VAL A 77 5.24 -8.47 3.96
C VAL A 77 6.57 -7.71 3.96
N ASP A 78 7.59 -8.31 3.36
CA ASP A 78 8.85 -7.66 2.99
C ASP A 78 9.16 -7.90 1.50
N ASP A 79 10.40 -7.70 1.07
CA ASP A 79 10.80 -7.95 -0.33
C ASP A 79 10.84 -9.44 -0.68
N GLY A 80 11.07 -10.31 0.31
CA GLY A 80 11.27 -11.74 0.11
C GLY A 80 12.72 -12.11 -0.25
N ASP A 81 13.65 -11.17 -0.17
CA ASP A 81 15.06 -11.39 -0.54
C ASP A 81 15.86 -12.13 0.54
N ALA A 82 15.38 -12.13 1.78
CA ALA A 82 16.02 -12.79 2.91
C ALA A 82 15.09 -13.85 3.51
N GLU A 83 15.57 -15.08 3.54
CA GLU A 83 14.83 -16.18 4.15
C GLU A 83 14.99 -16.23 5.67
N GLY A 84 13.93 -16.64 6.35
CA GLY A 84 13.92 -16.92 7.78
C GLY A 84 14.29 -15.73 8.67
N PRO A 85 15.06 -15.97 9.74
CA PRO A 85 15.33 -14.97 10.80
C PRO A 85 16.03 -13.70 10.36
N SER A 86 16.69 -13.68 9.20
CA SER A 86 17.38 -12.51 8.64
C SER A 86 16.43 -11.52 7.96
N GLY A 87 15.24 -11.95 7.55
CA GLY A 87 14.23 -11.11 6.90
C GLY A 87 13.64 -10.04 7.85
N VAL A 88 13.27 -8.89 7.28
CA VAL A 88 12.65 -7.80 8.05
C VAL A 88 11.29 -8.23 8.59
N ALA A 89 10.50 -8.95 7.80
CA ALA A 89 9.20 -9.48 8.22
C ALA A 89 9.33 -10.47 9.39
N TRP A 90 10.37 -11.31 9.39
CA TRP A 90 10.64 -12.21 10.50
C TRP A 90 11.00 -11.46 11.79
N ARG A 91 11.87 -10.45 11.72
CA ARG A 91 12.19 -9.61 12.89
C ARG A 91 10.97 -8.89 13.42
N ALA A 92 10.12 -8.38 12.52
CA ALA A 92 8.86 -7.75 12.88
C ALA A 92 7.90 -8.75 13.55
N ALA A 93 7.81 -9.98 13.04
CA ALA A 93 6.99 -11.03 13.64
C ALA A 93 7.43 -11.35 15.07
N GLN A 94 8.73 -11.55 15.30
CA GLN A 94 9.25 -11.79 16.65
C GLN A 94 8.94 -10.62 17.59
N ARG A 95 9.03 -9.40 17.10
CA ARG A 95 8.73 -8.21 17.91
C ARG A 95 7.23 -8.14 18.25
N LEU A 96 6.34 -8.39 17.30
CA LEU A 96 4.89 -8.42 17.54
C LEU A 96 4.49 -9.51 18.52
N LEU A 97 5.06 -10.70 18.40
CA LEU A 97 4.84 -11.79 19.37
C LEU A 97 5.29 -11.39 20.79
N ALA A 98 6.45 -10.70 20.91
CA ALA A 98 6.93 -10.20 22.19
C ALA A 98 6.02 -9.09 22.77
N LEU A 99 5.30 -8.34 21.92
CA LEU A 99 4.30 -7.35 22.31
C LEU A 99 2.93 -7.97 22.64
N GLY A 100 2.78 -9.30 22.52
CA GLY A 100 1.57 -10.02 22.90
C GLY A 100 0.58 -10.31 21.76
N TYR A 101 0.91 -9.99 20.52
CA TYR A 101 0.08 -10.39 19.37
C TYR A 101 0.15 -11.91 19.18
N THR A 102 -1.00 -12.54 18.96
CA THR A 102 -1.13 -14.02 19.01
C THR A 102 -1.25 -14.68 17.64
N GLN A 103 -1.62 -13.92 16.60
CA GLN A 103 -1.82 -14.44 15.25
C GLN A 103 -0.94 -13.66 14.25
N VAL A 104 0.36 -13.91 14.31
CA VAL A 104 1.35 -13.22 13.46
C VAL A 104 1.93 -14.20 12.45
N HIS A 105 1.84 -13.83 11.19
CA HIS A 105 2.29 -14.61 10.05
C HIS A 105 3.21 -13.80 9.16
N VAL A 106 4.10 -14.48 8.43
CA VAL A 106 4.99 -13.87 7.43
C VAL A 106 4.61 -14.41 6.06
N LEU A 107 4.44 -13.53 5.09
CA LEU A 107 4.24 -13.91 3.69
C LEU A 107 5.54 -14.52 3.16
N ASP A 108 5.48 -15.81 2.82
CA ASP A 108 6.60 -16.55 2.28
C ASP A 108 7.04 -15.97 0.92
N GLY A 109 8.34 -15.64 0.80
CA GLY A 109 8.89 -14.96 -0.36
C GLY A 109 8.39 -13.53 -0.59
N GLY A 110 7.67 -12.94 0.37
CA GLY A 110 7.32 -11.51 0.41
C GLY A 110 6.57 -11.00 -0.82
N ALA A 111 6.77 -9.71 -1.13
CA ALA A 111 6.18 -9.04 -2.28
C ALA A 111 6.61 -9.68 -3.61
N LYS A 112 7.81 -10.24 -3.67
CA LYS A 112 8.32 -10.93 -4.86
C LYS A 112 7.51 -12.18 -5.17
N ALA A 113 7.32 -13.08 -4.20
CA ALA A 113 6.51 -14.29 -4.40
C ALA A 113 5.04 -13.97 -4.71
N TRP A 114 4.49 -12.89 -4.14
CA TRP A 114 3.17 -12.39 -4.49
C TRP A 114 3.08 -12.07 -5.98
N ALA A 115 4.06 -11.34 -6.54
CA ALA A 115 4.11 -11.00 -7.96
C ALA A 115 4.35 -12.24 -8.85
N GLU A 116 5.26 -13.13 -8.47
CA GLU A 116 5.58 -14.36 -9.22
C GLU A 116 4.39 -15.32 -9.34
N THR A 117 3.46 -15.26 -8.39
CA THR A 117 2.19 -16.03 -8.45
C THR A 117 1.09 -15.34 -9.27
N GLY A 118 1.42 -14.26 -10.00
CA GLY A 118 0.52 -13.59 -10.93
C GLY A 118 -0.35 -12.50 -10.31
N HIS A 119 -0.06 -12.11 -9.06
CA HIS A 119 -0.78 -11.01 -8.41
C HIS A 119 -0.13 -9.66 -8.68
N ALA A 120 -0.93 -8.64 -8.92
CA ALA A 120 -0.43 -7.30 -9.19
C ALA A 120 0.23 -6.66 -7.95
N LEU A 121 1.33 -5.94 -8.19
CA LEU A 121 1.91 -4.98 -7.25
C LEU A 121 1.58 -3.55 -7.69
N PHE A 122 1.20 -2.74 -6.73
CA PHE A 122 0.78 -1.35 -6.96
C PHE A 122 1.86 -0.37 -6.49
N LYS A 123 2.14 0.64 -7.30
CA LYS A 123 3.19 1.63 -7.04
C LYS A 123 2.66 2.89 -6.33
N GLY A 124 3.54 3.58 -5.64
CA GLY A 124 3.27 4.84 -4.94
C GLY A 124 3.04 4.65 -3.44
N VAL A 125 3.28 5.71 -2.67
CA VAL A 125 3.21 5.69 -1.20
C VAL A 125 1.86 6.19 -0.66
N ASN A 126 1.02 6.70 -1.53
CA ASN A 126 -0.23 7.33 -1.12
C ASN A 126 -1.41 6.37 -1.20
N VAL A 127 -2.19 6.44 -0.20
CA VAL A 127 -3.58 6.08 0.09
C VAL A 127 -4.29 5.08 -0.84
N PRO A 128 -5.18 4.28 -0.27
CA PRO A 128 -6.01 3.32 -1.00
C PRO A 128 -6.71 3.87 -2.24
N SER A 129 -7.09 5.16 -2.23
CA SER A 129 -7.72 5.84 -3.38
C SER A 129 -6.82 5.93 -4.62
N LYS A 130 -5.52 6.17 -4.44
CA LYS A 130 -4.57 6.18 -5.56
C LYS A 130 -4.37 4.78 -6.13
N THR A 131 -4.22 3.80 -5.25
CA THR A 131 -4.09 2.39 -5.64
C THR A 131 -5.37 1.91 -6.34
N PHE A 132 -6.55 2.33 -5.87
CA PHE A 132 -7.81 2.06 -6.53
C PHE A 132 -7.86 2.72 -7.92
N GLY A 133 -7.38 3.96 -8.05
CA GLY A 133 -7.27 4.64 -9.34
C GLY A 133 -6.41 3.88 -10.35
N GLU A 134 -5.24 3.40 -9.91
CA GLU A 134 -4.34 2.57 -10.73
C GLU A 134 -5.00 1.24 -11.15
N LEU A 135 -5.76 0.61 -10.24
CA LEU A 135 -6.50 -0.61 -10.54
C LEU A 135 -7.58 -0.36 -11.62
N ILE A 136 -8.33 0.71 -11.49
CA ILE A 136 -9.38 1.11 -12.46
C ILE A 136 -8.75 1.44 -13.82
N GLU A 137 -7.65 2.18 -13.83
CA GLU A 137 -6.90 2.48 -15.05
C GLU A 137 -6.48 1.20 -15.77
N HIS A 138 -5.93 0.25 -15.04
CA HIS A 138 -5.49 -1.04 -15.57
C HIS A 138 -6.67 -1.88 -16.10
N ALA A 139 -7.76 -1.94 -15.34
CA ALA A 139 -8.93 -2.76 -15.68
C ALA A 139 -9.74 -2.20 -16.84
N HIS A 140 -9.77 -0.88 -17.01
CA HIS A 140 -10.58 -0.20 -18.02
C HIS A 140 -9.76 0.38 -19.18
N HIS A 141 -8.43 0.16 -19.18
CA HIS A 141 -7.52 0.68 -20.21
C HIS A 141 -7.74 2.17 -20.48
N THR A 142 -7.75 2.97 -19.42
CA THR A 142 -8.01 4.41 -19.50
C THR A 142 -7.07 5.05 -20.54
N PRO A 143 -7.60 5.75 -21.54
CA PRO A 143 -6.78 6.37 -22.59
C PRO A 143 -5.76 7.33 -21.99
N SER A 144 -4.53 7.25 -22.45
CA SER A 144 -3.45 8.14 -22.01
C SER A 144 -2.66 8.66 -23.21
N ILE A 145 -2.06 9.85 -23.07
CA ILE A 145 -1.13 10.41 -24.04
C ILE A 145 0.17 10.80 -23.33
N GLY A 146 1.27 10.75 -24.06
CA GLY A 146 2.56 11.22 -23.56
C GLY A 146 2.65 12.75 -23.50
N ALA A 147 3.62 13.25 -22.72
CA ALA A 147 3.86 14.69 -22.56
C ALA A 147 4.15 15.39 -23.89
N ASP A 148 4.94 14.77 -24.77
CA ASP A 148 5.29 15.32 -26.09
C ASP A 148 4.05 15.45 -27.00
N GLU A 149 3.16 14.47 -26.95
CA GLU A 149 1.90 14.52 -27.70
C GLU A 149 0.98 15.63 -27.18
N LEU A 150 0.84 15.75 -25.86
CA LEU A 150 0.09 16.85 -25.26
C LEU A 150 0.67 18.20 -25.66
N HIS A 151 2.00 18.35 -25.57
CA HIS A 151 2.68 19.58 -25.95
C HIS A 151 2.41 19.93 -27.42
N ARG A 152 2.50 18.97 -28.33
CA ARG A 152 2.23 19.15 -29.76
C ARG A 152 0.78 19.61 -30.00
N ARG A 153 -0.20 19.03 -29.33
CA ARG A 153 -1.62 19.42 -29.44
C ARG A 153 -1.88 20.82 -28.95
N LEU A 154 -1.26 21.21 -27.82
CA LEU A 154 -1.35 22.56 -27.31
C LEU A 154 -0.76 23.59 -28.29
N GLN A 155 0.37 23.26 -28.94
CA GLN A 155 0.99 24.13 -29.94
C GLN A 155 0.20 24.25 -31.25
N SER A 156 -0.55 23.22 -31.61
CA SER A 156 -1.39 23.22 -32.83
C SER A 156 -2.66 24.05 -32.70
N GLY A 157 -2.99 24.54 -31.48
CA GLY A 157 -4.23 25.27 -31.25
C GLY A 157 -5.48 24.36 -31.20
N GLU A 158 -5.30 23.07 -31.06
CA GLU A 158 -6.41 22.14 -30.84
C GLU A 158 -7.21 22.58 -29.59
N PRO A 159 -8.56 22.64 -29.66
CA PRO A 159 -9.35 23.00 -28.49
C PRO A 159 -9.29 21.87 -27.45
N LEU A 160 -8.46 22.08 -26.42
CA LEU A 160 -8.26 21.15 -25.32
C LEU A 160 -8.68 21.78 -24.00
N LEU A 161 -9.40 21.03 -23.18
CA LEU A 161 -9.65 21.38 -21.79
C LEU A 161 -8.72 20.53 -20.91
N LEU A 162 -7.79 21.18 -20.23
CA LEU A 162 -6.90 20.53 -19.28
C LEU A 162 -7.47 20.65 -17.86
N LEU A 163 -7.69 19.53 -17.21
CA LEU A 163 -8.20 19.45 -15.86
C LEU A 163 -7.16 18.76 -14.95
N ASP A 164 -6.80 19.42 -13.85
CA ASP A 164 -5.93 18.85 -12.84
C ASP A 164 -6.79 18.22 -11.72
N GLY A 165 -6.88 16.91 -11.72
CA GLY A 165 -7.67 16.13 -10.76
C GLY A 165 -7.06 16.01 -9.35
N ARG A 166 -5.87 16.58 -9.13
CA ARG A 166 -5.18 16.53 -7.84
C ARG A 166 -5.77 17.58 -6.87
N THR A 167 -5.28 17.55 -5.62
CA THR A 167 -5.67 18.57 -4.64
C THR A 167 -5.22 19.97 -5.05
N LEU A 168 -5.93 20.99 -4.57
CA LEU A 168 -5.54 22.39 -4.83
C LEU A 168 -4.12 22.71 -4.35
N ALA A 169 -3.65 22.08 -3.30
CA ALA A 169 -2.29 22.25 -2.79
C ALA A 169 -1.24 21.72 -3.77
N GLU A 170 -1.49 20.55 -4.36
CA GLU A 170 -0.62 19.95 -5.37
C GLU A 170 -0.63 20.75 -6.68
N HIS A 171 -1.82 21.19 -7.13
CA HIS A 171 -1.97 22.05 -8.29
C HIS A 171 -1.15 23.35 -8.15
N ARG A 172 -1.26 24.02 -6.99
CA ARG A 172 -0.49 25.26 -6.73
C ARG A 172 1.02 25.04 -6.68
N LYS A 173 1.44 23.85 -6.25
CA LYS A 173 2.86 23.50 -6.18
C LYS A 173 3.47 23.29 -7.57
N MET A 174 2.75 22.62 -8.44
CA MET A 174 3.17 22.32 -9.81
C MET A 174 1.97 21.86 -10.63
N THR A 175 1.75 22.43 -11.81
CA THR A 175 0.71 21.98 -12.73
C THR A 175 1.15 22.18 -14.18
N ILE A 176 0.43 21.59 -15.12
CA ILE A 176 0.61 21.84 -16.55
C ILE A 176 0.04 23.25 -16.83
N PRO A 177 0.78 24.13 -17.54
CA PRO A 177 0.28 25.46 -17.85
C PRO A 177 -1.08 25.43 -18.54
N GLY A 178 -2.04 26.21 -18.01
CA GLY A 178 -3.41 26.28 -18.52
C GLY A 178 -4.35 25.21 -17.96
N ALA A 179 -3.89 24.30 -17.11
CA ALA A 179 -4.78 23.33 -16.45
C ALA A 179 -5.63 23.99 -15.35
N LEU A 180 -6.91 23.64 -15.34
CA LEU A 180 -7.87 24.10 -14.32
C LEU A 180 -7.92 23.09 -13.16
N PRO A 181 -7.90 23.55 -11.89
CA PRO A 181 -7.95 22.68 -10.76
C PRO A 181 -9.38 22.15 -10.53
N ILE A 182 -9.56 20.86 -10.67
CA ILE A 182 -10.79 20.15 -10.32
C ILE A 182 -10.45 18.86 -9.60
N PRO A 183 -10.35 18.86 -8.27
CA PRO A 183 -10.09 17.65 -7.50
C PRO A 183 -11.04 16.51 -7.90
N ASN A 184 -10.50 15.30 -8.06
CA ASN A 184 -11.25 14.15 -8.55
C ASN A 184 -12.57 13.89 -7.79
N GLY A 185 -12.62 14.19 -6.49
CA GLY A 185 -13.85 14.10 -5.69
C GLY A 185 -14.96 15.04 -6.15
N GLU A 186 -14.62 16.14 -6.84
CA GLU A 186 -15.57 17.11 -7.36
C GLU A 186 -15.84 16.92 -8.87
N LEU A 187 -14.94 16.24 -9.59
CA LEU A 187 -14.97 16.12 -11.04
C LEU A 187 -16.30 15.54 -11.54
N ALA A 188 -16.76 14.44 -10.94
CA ALA A 188 -17.99 13.77 -11.33
C ALA A 188 -19.24 14.67 -11.16
N ALA A 189 -19.24 15.52 -10.14
CA ALA A 189 -20.33 16.46 -9.89
C ALA A 189 -20.29 17.71 -10.80
N ARG A 190 -19.09 18.11 -11.21
CA ARG A 190 -18.86 19.38 -11.91
C ARG A 190 -18.71 19.26 -13.43
N ILE A 191 -18.29 18.11 -13.95
CA ILE A 191 -18.02 17.93 -15.37
C ILE A 191 -19.28 18.10 -16.25
N HIS A 192 -20.47 17.90 -15.69
CA HIS A 192 -21.74 18.10 -16.36
C HIS A 192 -22.24 19.55 -16.26
N LEU A 193 -21.60 20.38 -15.46
CA LEU A 193 -21.88 21.81 -15.42
C LEU A 193 -21.29 22.47 -16.67
N SER A 194 -21.90 23.56 -17.10
CA SER A 194 -21.36 24.38 -18.19
C SER A 194 -19.91 24.77 -17.88
N LEU A 195 -19.05 24.78 -18.89
CA LEU A 195 -17.65 25.25 -18.79
C LEU A 195 -17.49 26.65 -18.15
N ILE A 196 -18.58 27.42 -18.07
CA ILE A 196 -18.62 28.73 -17.40
C ILE A 196 -18.56 28.59 -15.88
N HIS A 197 -18.82 27.40 -15.34
CA HIS A 197 -18.86 27.12 -13.91
C HIS A 197 -17.66 26.27 -13.41
N ILE A 198 -16.70 25.98 -14.28
CA ILE A 198 -15.47 25.25 -13.96
C ILE A 198 -14.34 26.21 -13.63
#